data_cded8d87de87eac9029561aa2853a4cf
#
_entry.id   cded8d87de87eac9029561aa2853a4cf
#
_cell.length_a   1.000
_cell.length_b   1.000
_cell.length_c   1.000
_cell.angle_alpha   90.00
_cell.angle_beta   90.00
_cell.angle_gamma   90.00
#
_symmetry.space_group_name_H-M   'P 1'
#
loop_
_entity.id
_entity.type
_entity.pdbx_description
1 polymer ?
#
loop_
_entity_poly.entity_id
_entity_poly.type
_entity_poly.pdbx_seq_one_letter_code
_entity_poly.pdbx_strand_id
1 'polypeptide(L)'
;MTPQGGRRAYAAIAAVAAGALALTACGGGGAGGDKNDGRKDRENAQRQQAQIRFGDEAASTGPAAPVAGAKTGGTVSVFQRDSYAHLDPGNIYVSDEQALASLIHRGLTGYKADATGKGHTIVGDLATDSGTPSDGGRTWTYTLKDGIRFADGTPITSKDFRHTFERLFSQVITEGPTFVQQWLADKPGAEYRKLLPDGPYKGAHLPATVLDTPDDKTVVFHFKQPKGDLPYALAMSGYSVVSAKGDTRKAYDKAPVTSGPYRIKEFKADKSMTLVRNENWDPKTDPIRNAYVDRFDITFNHQYEDSSRRLIADTGENRTALSFNNQVDATNLAKVRADAGLRARSVDGFQPYVGQMNINLRKPELKDIKVRKAIAYALPVSPFIRAYGGDDAMAIAGGLISPTVSGYRESDPFGKKAKPAGDPEKARKLLEEAGKVGMKLTFGYINTPEGQQYSNGMAEGLKKAGFDVQRQEIPKDTYYDVVSKVNNRYDIFHTAWGADWPSASTVIPPLYDGRQIQDGAQNYSQVNDPRVNADIDRINGITDAAKAATEWNKVNEYLLSEVVNVVPTGYYKQVQIAGSGIGGVVYDDVLGGIDPRKLFVK
;
A
#
# COMPACT_ATOMS: atom_id res chain seq x y z
N MET A 1 -23.66 25.42 -65.54
CA MET A 1 -22.95 24.39 -66.32
C MET A 1 -22.38 23.38 -65.38
N THR A 2 -23.02 22.26 -65.18
CA THR A 2 -22.50 20.99 -64.65
C THR A 2 -21.69 20.27 -65.74
N PRO A 3 -20.81 19.33 -65.46
CA PRO A 3 -21.19 17.96 -65.06
C PRO A 3 -20.28 17.35 -63.98
N GLN A 4 -20.82 16.55 -63.05
CA GLN A 4 -21.06 15.09 -63.02
C GLN A 4 -19.79 14.19 -63.15
N GLY A 5 -19.68 13.31 -62.16
CA GLY A 5 -19.04 12.01 -62.18
C GLY A 5 -17.97 11.82 -61.12
N GLY A 6 -17.92 10.87 -60.26
CA GLY A 6 -18.49 9.57 -60.15
C GLY A 6 -18.01 8.91 -58.87
N ARG A 7 -18.93 8.19 -58.20
CA ARG A 7 -18.67 7.35 -57.03
C ARG A 7 -17.70 6.19 -57.37
N ARG A 8 -16.72 5.92 -56.53
CA ARG A 8 -16.22 4.54 -56.32
C ARG A 8 -15.94 4.32 -54.87
N ALA A 9 -16.69 3.41 -54.26
CA ALA A 9 -16.48 2.81 -52.98
C ALA A 9 -15.31 1.81 -53.08
N TYR A 10 -14.40 1.86 -52.10
CA TYR A 10 -13.50 0.75 -51.85
C TYR A 10 -13.72 0.27 -50.41
N ALA A 11 -14.26 -0.93 -50.29
CA ALA A 11 -14.29 -1.73 -49.07
C ALA A 11 -12.88 -2.20 -48.77
N ALA A 12 -12.36 -1.87 -47.59
CA ALA A 12 -11.13 -2.46 -47.09
C ALA A 12 -11.50 -3.57 -46.09
N ILE A 13 -11.16 -4.78 -46.48
CA ILE A 13 -11.27 -5.99 -45.66
C ILE A 13 -10.17 -5.96 -44.61
N ALA A 14 -10.54 -5.98 -43.36
CA ALA A 14 -9.61 -6.19 -42.26
C ALA A 14 -9.33 -7.69 -42.12
N ALA A 15 -8.13 -8.13 -42.48
CA ALA A 15 -7.65 -9.49 -42.23
C ALA A 15 -7.11 -9.56 -40.79
N VAL A 16 -7.77 -10.35 -39.95
CA VAL A 16 -7.28 -10.78 -38.65
C VAL A 16 -6.29 -11.91 -38.86
N ALA A 17 -5.00 -11.64 -38.66
CA ALA A 17 -3.97 -12.67 -38.60
C ALA A 17 -3.87 -13.25 -37.20
N ALA A 18 -4.52 -14.39 -36.95
CA ALA A 18 -4.28 -15.23 -35.79
C ALA A 18 -3.00 -16.02 -36.02
N GLY A 19 -1.90 -15.60 -35.41
CA GLY A 19 -0.64 -16.34 -35.38
C GLY A 19 -0.67 -17.42 -34.31
N ALA A 20 -0.99 -18.66 -34.66
CA ALA A 20 -0.78 -19.82 -33.83
C ALA A 20 0.69 -20.23 -33.89
N LEU A 21 1.44 -20.02 -32.81
CA LEU A 21 2.76 -20.62 -32.61
C LEU A 21 2.59 -22.02 -32.03
N ALA A 22 2.69 -23.04 -32.88
CA ALA A 22 2.87 -24.41 -32.50
C ALA A 22 4.34 -24.62 -32.12
N LEU A 23 4.61 -24.87 -30.83
CA LEU A 23 5.89 -25.36 -30.35
C LEU A 23 5.86 -26.89 -30.36
N THR A 24 6.58 -27.47 -31.29
CA THR A 24 6.90 -28.89 -31.32
C THR A 24 7.82 -29.26 -30.17
N ALA A 25 7.35 -30.15 -29.30
CA ALA A 25 8.14 -30.80 -28.27
C ALA A 25 9.00 -31.90 -28.91
N CYS A 26 10.33 -31.83 -28.69
CA CYS A 26 11.20 -33.00 -28.75
C CYS A 26 11.80 -33.22 -27.37
N GLY A 27 11.65 -34.42 -26.84
CA GLY A 27 11.91 -34.82 -25.49
C GLY A 27 13.38 -35.06 -25.14
N GLY A 28 13.61 -35.18 -23.86
CA GLY A 28 14.88 -35.64 -23.24
C GLY A 28 14.90 -35.39 -21.77
N GLY A 29 14.58 -36.38 -20.99
CA GLY A 29 14.89 -36.80 -19.62
C GLY A 29 15.28 -35.79 -18.54
N GLY A 30 14.52 -35.81 -17.44
CA GLY A 30 15.02 -35.85 -16.07
C GLY A 30 15.32 -34.54 -15.36
N ALA A 31 14.42 -34.13 -14.49
CA ALA A 31 14.61 -33.69 -13.11
C ALA A 31 13.38 -32.87 -12.69
N GLY A 32 12.82 -33.20 -11.55
CA GLY A 32 11.63 -32.50 -11.00
C GLY A 32 11.86 -31.02 -10.78
N GLY A 33 11.47 -30.22 -11.73
CA GLY A 33 11.33 -28.78 -11.63
C GLY A 33 9.96 -28.46 -11.04
N ASP A 34 9.96 -27.70 -9.97
CA ASP A 34 8.80 -27.29 -9.21
C ASP A 34 7.83 -26.50 -10.10
N LYS A 35 6.64 -27.06 -10.34
CA LYS A 35 5.56 -26.40 -11.13
C LYS A 35 5.10 -25.04 -10.54
N ASN A 36 5.65 -24.67 -9.41
CA ASN A 36 5.34 -23.44 -8.68
C ASN A 36 6.08 -22.19 -9.21
N ASP A 37 7.27 -22.36 -9.81
CA ASP A 37 8.06 -21.23 -10.31
C ASP A 37 7.41 -20.55 -11.52
N GLY A 38 6.91 -21.30 -12.48
CA GLY A 38 6.27 -20.71 -13.66
C GLY A 38 4.96 -19.96 -13.37
N ARG A 39 4.32 -20.21 -12.22
CA ARG A 39 3.16 -19.46 -11.77
C ARG A 39 3.58 -18.13 -11.13
N LYS A 40 4.61 -18.15 -10.28
CA LYS A 40 5.18 -16.96 -9.64
C LYS A 40 5.71 -15.97 -10.69
N ASP A 41 6.38 -16.45 -11.72
CA ASP A 41 6.89 -15.61 -12.81
C ASP A 41 5.77 -14.97 -13.63
N ARG A 42 4.68 -15.69 -13.90
CA ARG A 42 3.50 -15.14 -14.59
C ARG A 42 2.77 -14.10 -13.74
N GLU A 43 2.63 -14.36 -12.45
CA GLU A 43 2.02 -13.40 -11.51
C GLU A 43 2.84 -12.12 -11.40
N ASN A 44 4.16 -12.23 -11.32
CA ASN A 44 5.07 -11.06 -11.31
C ASN A 44 5.04 -10.29 -12.64
N ALA A 45 5.03 -11.00 -13.78
CA ALA A 45 4.90 -10.38 -15.09
C ALA A 45 3.56 -9.64 -15.27
N GLN A 46 2.45 -10.20 -14.74
CA GLN A 46 1.16 -9.53 -14.73
C GLN A 46 1.16 -8.26 -13.86
N ARG A 47 1.81 -8.29 -12.71
CA ARG A 47 1.96 -7.12 -11.82
C ARG A 47 2.79 -6.01 -12.47
N GLN A 48 3.85 -6.34 -13.19
CA GLN A 48 4.65 -5.37 -13.95
C GLN A 48 3.82 -4.60 -14.99
N GLN A 49 2.75 -5.21 -15.50
CA GLN A 49 1.84 -4.61 -16.48
C GLN A 49 0.65 -3.90 -15.82
N ALA A 50 0.31 -4.22 -14.58
CA ALA A 50 -0.81 -3.63 -13.84
C ALA A 50 -0.42 -2.24 -13.32
N GLN A 51 -0.62 -1.22 -14.16
CA GLN A 51 -0.47 0.17 -13.74
C GLN A 51 -1.79 0.70 -13.22
N ILE A 52 -1.75 1.41 -12.09
CA ILE A 52 -2.90 2.16 -11.61
C ILE A 52 -3.18 3.31 -12.57
N ARG A 53 -4.45 3.45 -12.95
CA ARG A 53 -4.94 4.50 -13.84
C ARG A 53 -5.91 5.40 -13.08
N PHE A 54 -6.03 6.62 -13.52
CA PHE A 54 -7.10 7.51 -13.08
C PHE A 54 -8.31 7.31 -13.99
N GLY A 55 -9.44 6.96 -13.38
CA GLY A 55 -10.69 6.67 -14.08
C GLY A 55 -11.49 7.93 -14.37
N ASP A 56 -12.13 7.94 -15.52
CA ASP A 56 -13.11 8.93 -15.94
C ASP A 56 -14.48 8.69 -15.30
N GLU A 57 -15.48 9.44 -15.74
CA GLU A 57 -16.86 9.32 -15.29
C GLU A 57 -17.47 7.93 -15.58
N ALA A 58 -17.16 7.34 -16.73
CA ALA A 58 -17.66 6.02 -17.08
C ALA A 58 -17.11 4.92 -16.15
N ALA A 59 -15.82 4.99 -15.81
CA ALA A 59 -15.20 4.09 -14.85
C ALA A 59 -15.73 4.29 -13.41
N SER A 60 -16.21 5.50 -13.10
CA SER A 60 -16.69 5.94 -11.80
C SER A 60 -18.19 5.74 -11.60
N THR A 61 -18.92 5.29 -12.62
CA THR A 61 -20.36 5.02 -12.55
C THR A 61 -20.62 3.63 -11.96
N GLY A 62 -21.56 3.55 -11.00
CA GLY A 62 -22.02 2.30 -10.40
C GLY A 62 -23.14 1.63 -11.22
N PRO A 63 -23.60 0.46 -10.82
CA PRO A 63 -23.10 -0.33 -9.69
C PRO A 63 -21.74 -0.99 -9.94
N ALA A 64 -21.08 -1.42 -8.86
CA ALA A 64 -19.88 -2.25 -8.97
C ALA A 64 -20.16 -3.53 -9.77
N ALA A 65 -19.14 -4.01 -10.48
CA ALA A 65 -19.25 -5.24 -11.28
C ALA A 65 -19.70 -6.42 -10.40
N PRO A 66 -20.67 -7.25 -10.89
CA PRO A 66 -21.16 -8.37 -10.12
C PRO A 66 -20.07 -9.44 -9.95
N VAL A 67 -20.07 -10.10 -8.79
CA VAL A 67 -19.19 -11.24 -8.49
C VAL A 67 -19.89 -12.53 -8.92
N ALA A 68 -19.19 -13.36 -9.68
CA ALA A 68 -19.76 -14.61 -10.18
C ALA A 68 -20.25 -15.52 -9.03
N GLY A 69 -21.48 -16.00 -9.14
CA GLY A 69 -22.11 -16.88 -8.15
C GLY A 69 -22.58 -16.17 -6.87
N ALA A 70 -22.45 -14.84 -6.80
CA ALA A 70 -22.88 -14.09 -5.64
C ALA A 70 -24.39 -14.14 -5.42
N LYS A 71 -24.78 -14.25 -4.15
CA LYS A 71 -26.15 -14.16 -3.66
C LYS A 71 -26.20 -13.13 -2.57
N THR A 72 -27.34 -12.43 -2.49
CA THR A 72 -27.61 -11.51 -1.38
C THR A 72 -28.14 -12.29 -0.19
N GLY A 73 -27.66 -11.95 0.99
CA GLY A 73 -28.11 -12.54 2.26
C GLY A 73 -26.99 -13.11 3.10
N GLY A 74 -27.37 -13.55 4.28
CA GLY A 74 -26.49 -14.26 5.21
C GLY A 74 -25.63 -13.38 6.11
N THR A 75 -24.95 -14.05 7.02
CA THR A 75 -24.04 -13.43 8.01
C THR A 75 -22.64 -13.94 7.82
N VAL A 76 -21.66 -13.03 7.81
CA VAL A 76 -20.24 -13.32 7.82
C VAL A 76 -19.69 -13.04 9.23
N SER A 77 -19.06 -14.05 9.85
CA SER A 77 -18.32 -13.90 11.09
C SER A 77 -16.89 -13.44 10.79
N VAL A 78 -16.38 -12.46 11.55
CA VAL A 78 -15.03 -11.94 11.38
C VAL A 78 -14.24 -12.12 12.67
N PHE A 79 -13.11 -12.82 12.59
CA PHE A 79 -12.17 -12.98 13.69
C PHE A 79 -11.08 -11.92 13.61
N GLN A 80 -11.07 -10.99 14.54
CA GLN A 80 -10.12 -9.89 14.56
C GLN A 80 -9.21 -9.98 15.79
N ARG A 81 -7.92 -9.68 15.63
CA ARG A 81 -6.96 -9.75 16.74
C ARG A 81 -7.23 -8.69 17.79
N ASP A 82 -7.25 -7.45 17.36
CA ASP A 82 -7.38 -6.30 18.24
C ASP A 82 -8.71 -5.57 17.99
N SER A 83 -9.22 -4.87 18.99
CA SER A 83 -10.33 -3.95 18.82
C SER A 83 -9.91 -2.77 17.93
N TYR A 84 -10.83 -2.21 17.17
CA TYR A 84 -10.55 -1.00 16.40
C TYR A 84 -10.33 0.19 17.34
N ALA A 85 -9.19 0.84 17.23
CA ALA A 85 -8.86 2.02 18.00
C ALA A 85 -9.72 3.21 17.55
N HIS A 86 -9.92 3.34 16.24
CA HIS A 86 -10.61 4.44 15.60
C HIS A 86 -11.72 4.00 14.66
N LEU A 87 -12.86 4.69 14.75
CA LEU A 87 -13.98 4.59 13.81
C LEU A 87 -14.19 5.90 13.04
N ASP A 88 -13.64 6.99 13.54
CA ASP A 88 -13.58 8.29 12.88
C ASP A 88 -12.61 8.22 11.70
N PRO A 89 -13.07 8.45 10.45
CA PRO A 89 -12.19 8.33 9.30
C PRO A 89 -10.92 9.19 9.43
N GLY A 90 -11.02 10.40 9.99
CA GLY A 90 -9.87 11.30 10.13
C GLY A 90 -8.73 10.74 11.01
N ASN A 91 -9.00 9.80 11.89
CA ASN A 91 -8.00 9.12 12.73
C ASN A 91 -7.56 7.75 12.16
N ILE A 92 -8.24 7.21 11.14
CA ILE A 92 -7.90 5.91 10.55
C ILE A 92 -6.66 6.03 9.67
N TYR A 93 -5.60 5.29 10.04
CA TYR A 93 -4.36 5.23 9.26
C TYR A 93 -3.76 3.81 9.19
N VAL A 94 -3.97 2.99 10.20
CA VAL A 94 -3.40 1.65 10.27
C VAL A 94 -4.19 0.64 9.41
N SER A 95 -3.49 -0.35 8.87
CA SER A 95 -4.07 -1.35 7.96
C SER A 95 -5.22 -2.15 8.57
N ASP A 96 -5.19 -2.38 9.88
CA ASP A 96 -6.21 -3.16 10.58
C ASP A 96 -7.62 -2.53 10.51
N GLU A 97 -7.69 -1.21 10.34
CA GLU A 97 -8.95 -0.46 10.23
C GLU A 97 -9.41 -0.23 8.79
N GLN A 98 -8.50 -0.36 7.81
CA GLN A 98 -8.79 -0.06 6.40
C GLN A 98 -9.87 -0.97 5.80
N ALA A 99 -9.86 -2.27 6.15
CA ALA A 99 -10.87 -3.21 5.67
C ALA A 99 -12.27 -2.85 6.20
N LEU A 100 -12.39 -2.53 7.50
CA LEU A 100 -13.63 -2.01 8.09
C LEU A 100 -14.07 -0.71 7.41
N ALA A 101 -13.14 0.26 7.32
CA ALA A 101 -13.42 1.58 6.74
C ALA A 101 -13.93 1.47 5.30
N SER A 102 -13.42 0.51 4.52
CA SER A 102 -13.86 0.27 3.15
C SER A 102 -15.34 -0.13 3.02
N LEU A 103 -15.94 -0.65 4.10
CA LEU A 103 -17.36 -1.04 4.17
C LEU A 103 -18.27 0.10 4.67
N ILE A 104 -17.76 0.98 5.55
CA ILE A 104 -18.59 1.95 6.27
C ILE A 104 -18.36 3.40 5.85
N HIS A 105 -17.25 3.72 5.18
CA HIS A 105 -16.89 5.07 4.79
C HIS A 105 -16.66 5.20 3.28
N ARG A 106 -16.88 6.40 2.74
CA ARG A 106 -16.62 6.76 1.34
C ARG A 106 -15.89 8.12 1.26
N GLY A 107 -15.00 8.24 0.28
CA GLY A 107 -14.26 9.48 0.01
C GLY A 107 -14.64 10.12 -1.34
N LEU A 108 -13.91 11.16 -1.75
CA LEU A 108 -14.03 11.71 -3.11
C LEU A 108 -13.63 10.67 -4.15
N THR A 109 -12.53 9.97 -3.92
CA THR A 109 -12.00 8.91 -4.79
C THR A 109 -11.88 7.59 -4.03
N GLY A 110 -11.67 6.51 -4.75
CA GLY A 110 -11.43 5.19 -4.16
C GLY A 110 -10.79 4.22 -5.16
N TYR A 111 -10.26 3.11 -4.64
CA TYR A 111 -9.63 2.06 -5.44
C TYR A 111 -10.66 1.02 -5.90
N LYS A 112 -10.88 0.95 -7.21
CA LYS A 112 -11.67 -0.08 -7.86
C LYS A 112 -10.74 -1.19 -8.31
N ALA A 113 -10.78 -2.32 -7.61
CA ALA A 113 -10.00 -3.49 -7.97
C ALA A 113 -10.64 -4.28 -9.11
N ASP A 114 -9.83 -4.85 -9.99
CA ASP A 114 -10.26 -5.84 -10.96
C ASP A 114 -10.72 -7.16 -10.28
N ALA A 115 -11.10 -8.15 -11.09
CA ALA A 115 -11.55 -9.45 -10.58
C ALA A 115 -10.44 -10.22 -9.84
N THR A 116 -9.17 -9.92 -10.07
CA THR A 116 -8.02 -10.58 -9.45
C THR A 116 -7.57 -9.91 -8.15
N GLY A 117 -8.02 -8.68 -7.86
CA GLY A 117 -7.56 -7.88 -6.74
C GLY A 117 -6.14 -7.31 -6.89
N LYS A 118 -5.52 -7.46 -8.07
CA LYS A 118 -4.13 -7.06 -8.35
C LYS A 118 -4.02 -5.82 -9.22
N GLY A 119 -5.00 -5.59 -10.09
CA GLY A 119 -5.10 -4.38 -10.90
C GLY A 119 -6.11 -3.39 -10.29
N HIS A 120 -5.74 -2.11 -10.22
CA HIS A 120 -6.59 -1.09 -9.62
C HIS A 120 -6.73 0.12 -10.55
N THR A 121 -7.92 0.73 -10.49
CA THR A 121 -8.19 2.04 -11.07
C THR A 121 -8.65 2.96 -9.96
N ILE A 122 -8.08 4.15 -9.84
CA ILE A 122 -8.64 5.18 -8.97
C ILE A 122 -9.83 5.78 -9.69
N VAL A 123 -10.99 5.70 -9.08
CA VAL A 123 -12.27 6.20 -9.61
C VAL A 123 -12.86 7.23 -8.67
N GLY A 124 -13.79 8.03 -9.17
CA GLY A 124 -14.66 8.81 -8.30
C GLY A 124 -15.52 7.87 -7.45
N ASP A 125 -15.39 7.94 -6.12
CA ASP A 125 -16.27 7.22 -5.20
C ASP A 125 -17.55 8.03 -4.96
N LEU A 126 -17.47 9.15 -4.23
CA LEU A 126 -18.56 10.13 -4.14
C LEU A 126 -18.47 11.21 -5.22
N ALA A 127 -17.30 11.40 -5.85
CA ALA A 127 -17.13 12.27 -7.01
C ALA A 127 -17.49 11.55 -8.32
N THR A 128 -17.75 12.31 -9.37
CA THR A 128 -18.11 11.80 -10.72
C THR A 128 -16.93 11.17 -11.45
N ASP A 129 -15.71 11.54 -11.10
CA ASP A 129 -14.45 11.02 -11.67
C ASP A 129 -13.30 11.05 -10.64
N SER A 130 -12.11 10.71 -11.06
CA SER A 130 -10.91 10.72 -10.21
C SER A 130 -10.33 12.11 -9.93
N GLY A 131 -10.98 13.18 -10.40
CA GLY A 131 -10.57 14.57 -10.26
C GLY A 131 -9.96 15.15 -11.54
N THR A 132 -10.24 16.42 -11.79
CA THR A 132 -9.75 17.16 -12.95
C THR A 132 -8.67 18.15 -12.53
N PRO A 133 -7.39 17.92 -12.94
CA PRO A 133 -6.31 18.84 -12.64
C PRO A 133 -6.31 20.04 -13.59
N SER A 134 -5.91 21.20 -13.08
CA SER A 134 -5.61 22.41 -13.85
C SER A 134 -4.41 23.14 -13.25
N ASP A 135 -3.97 24.24 -13.86
CA ASP A 135 -2.83 25.03 -13.41
C ASP A 135 -1.57 24.16 -13.13
N GLY A 136 -1.29 23.23 -14.05
CA GLY A 136 -0.15 22.34 -13.92
C GLY A 136 -0.20 21.39 -12.70
N GLY A 137 -1.40 21.02 -12.24
CA GLY A 137 -1.61 20.14 -11.08
C GLY A 137 -1.61 20.86 -9.73
N ARG A 138 -1.67 22.19 -9.73
CA ARG A 138 -1.84 22.99 -8.51
C ARG A 138 -3.30 23.16 -8.13
N THR A 139 -4.22 23.03 -9.06
CA THR A 139 -5.66 23.09 -8.81
C THR A 139 -6.31 21.78 -9.20
N TRP A 140 -7.17 21.23 -8.34
CA TRP A 140 -7.93 20.01 -8.59
C TRP A 140 -9.41 20.25 -8.29
N THR A 141 -10.28 19.92 -9.24
CA THR A 141 -11.73 20.06 -9.13
C THR A 141 -12.38 18.69 -9.08
N TYR A 142 -13.31 18.53 -8.14
CA TYR A 142 -14.15 17.33 -7.97
C TYR A 142 -15.61 17.76 -8.00
N THR A 143 -16.44 17.04 -8.78
CA THR A 143 -17.89 17.21 -8.81
C THR A 143 -18.55 16.01 -8.12
N LEU A 144 -19.43 16.25 -7.17
CA LEU A 144 -20.14 15.21 -6.43
C LEU A 144 -21.26 14.58 -7.26
N LYS A 145 -21.47 13.27 -7.10
CA LYS A 145 -22.58 12.54 -7.69
C LYS A 145 -23.94 12.96 -7.12
N ASP A 146 -24.99 12.74 -7.87
CA ASP A 146 -26.36 12.89 -7.40
C ASP A 146 -26.78 11.74 -6.47
N GLY A 147 -27.68 12.03 -5.53
CA GLY A 147 -28.34 11.02 -4.71
C GLY A 147 -27.50 10.43 -3.58
N ILE A 148 -26.27 10.89 -3.38
CA ILE A 148 -25.38 10.39 -2.31
C ILE A 148 -25.85 10.85 -0.93
N ARG A 149 -25.88 9.91 0.04
CA ARG A 149 -26.40 10.15 1.39
C ARG A 149 -25.54 9.49 2.47
N PHE A 150 -25.58 10.05 3.66
CA PHE A 150 -25.15 9.38 4.87
C PHE A 150 -26.16 8.31 5.33
N ALA A 151 -25.75 7.45 6.24
CA ALA A 151 -26.58 6.37 6.78
C ALA A 151 -27.79 6.87 7.59
N ASP A 152 -27.79 8.11 8.06
CA ASP A 152 -28.93 8.78 8.70
C ASP A 152 -29.92 9.40 7.68
N GLY A 153 -29.65 9.24 6.38
CA GLY A 153 -30.46 9.76 5.29
C GLY A 153 -30.17 11.21 4.89
N THR A 154 -29.27 11.92 5.60
CA THR A 154 -28.91 13.29 5.20
C THR A 154 -28.11 13.29 3.89
N PRO A 155 -28.38 14.24 2.96
CA PRO A 155 -27.59 14.38 1.73
C PRO A 155 -26.13 14.71 2.04
N ILE A 156 -25.21 14.17 1.24
CA ILE A 156 -23.79 14.54 1.26
C ILE A 156 -23.58 15.68 0.27
N THR A 157 -22.94 16.75 0.71
CA THR A 157 -22.65 17.95 -0.07
C THR A 157 -21.19 18.36 0.00
N SER A 158 -20.79 19.32 -0.83
CA SER A 158 -19.44 19.92 -0.79
C SER A 158 -19.12 20.57 0.56
N LYS A 159 -20.14 21.02 1.30
CA LYS A 159 -19.98 21.58 2.66
C LYS A 159 -19.53 20.54 3.67
N ASP A 160 -19.96 19.27 3.52
CA ASP A 160 -19.47 18.17 4.35
C ASP A 160 -17.99 17.85 4.04
N PHE A 161 -17.58 17.96 2.78
CA PHE A 161 -16.16 17.85 2.41
C PHE A 161 -15.33 19.02 2.93
N ARG A 162 -15.81 20.25 2.84
CA ARG A 162 -15.15 21.39 3.50
C ARG A 162 -14.97 21.12 4.99
N HIS A 163 -16.04 20.73 5.68
CA HIS A 163 -16.00 20.37 7.09
C HIS A 163 -14.99 19.26 7.36
N THR A 164 -14.98 18.20 6.55
CA THR A 164 -14.03 17.07 6.66
C THR A 164 -12.59 17.56 6.63
N PHE A 165 -12.20 18.32 5.60
CA PHE A 165 -10.81 18.78 5.46
C PHE A 165 -10.42 19.82 6.50
N GLU A 166 -11.31 20.74 6.86
CA GLU A 166 -11.05 21.72 7.93
C GLU A 166 -10.90 21.05 9.29
N ARG A 167 -11.64 19.98 9.54
CA ARG A 167 -11.58 19.18 10.76
C ARG A 167 -10.20 18.55 10.99
N LEU A 168 -9.49 18.18 9.92
CA LEU A 168 -8.15 17.58 9.99
C LEU A 168 -7.08 18.52 10.57
N PHE A 169 -7.33 19.85 10.58
CA PHE A 169 -6.42 20.81 11.18
C PHE A 169 -6.58 20.91 12.71
N SER A 170 -7.73 20.51 13.25
CA SER A 170 -8.03 20.63 14.68
C SER A 170 -7.34 19.56 15.52
N GLN A 171 -7.34 19.79 16.85
CA GLN A 171 -6.87 18.81 17.84
C GLN A 171 -7.90 17.67 18.11
N VAL A 172 -9.02 17.65 17.39
CA VAL A 172 -9.97 16.53 17.41
C VAL A 172 -9.34 15.31 16.74
N ILE A 173 -8.57 15.54 15.68
CA ILE A 173 -7.82 14.51 14.95
C ILE A 173 -6.40 14.46 15.50
N THR A 174 -6.05 13.36 16.14
CA THR A 174 -4.74 13.14 16.80
C THR A 174 -3.83 12.19 16.04
N GLU A 175 -4.43 11.31 15.24
CA GLU A 175 -3.77 10.30 14.42
C GLU A 175 -4.20 10.49 12.95
N GLY A 176 -4.07 9.47 12.12
CA GLY A 176 -4.47 9.55 10.72
C GLY A 176 -3.46 10.20 9.78
N PRO A 177 -3.75 10.19 8.46
CA PRO A 177 -2.85 10.74 7.46
C PRO A 177 -2.81 12.26 7.49
N THR A 178 -1.63 12.83 7.24
CA THR A 178 -1.42 14.29 7.31
C THR A 178 -1.02 14.93 5.98
N PHE A 179 -1.10 14.20 4.88
CA PHE A 179 -0.61 14.66 3.58
C PHE A 179 -1.38 15.86 3.03
N VAL A 180 -2.70 15.72 2.86
CA VAL A 180 -3.52 16.75 2.20
C VAL A 180 -3.52 18.06 2.98
N GLN A 181 -3.65 18.02 4.31
CA GLN A 181 -3.61 19.21 5.14
C GLN A 181 -2.23 19.90 5.15
N GLN A 182 -1.13 19.14 5.09
CA GLN A 182 0.21 19.70 4.91
C GLN A 182 0.37 20.37 3.52
N TRP A 183 -0.19 19.74 2.48
CA TRP A 183 -0.17 20.31 1.13
C TRP A 183 -0.99 21.60 1.01
N LEU A 184 -2.19 21.62 1.62
CA LEU A 184 -3.07 22.81 1.66
C LEU A 184 -2.41 23.97 2.43
N ALA A 185 -1.76 23.68 3.54
CA ALA A 185 -1.06 24.68 4.34
C ALA A 185 0.31 25.05 3.75
N ASP A 186 0.88 24.26 2.85
CA ASP A 186 2.28 24.36 2.40
C ASP A 186 3.26 24.36 3.58
N LYS A 187 3.00 23.49 4.56
CA LYS A 187 3.76 23.36 5.80
C LYS A 187 3.95 21.89 6.17
N PRO A 188 5.19 21.47 6.44
CA PRO A 188 5.49 20.11 6.87
C PRO A 188 5.15 19.88 8.35
N GLY A 189 5.08 18.61 8.73
CA GLY A 189 4.86 18.18 10.11
C GLY A 189 3.61 18.81 10.73
N ALA A 190 3.62 19.09 12.00
CA ALA A 190 2.49 19.66 12.73
C ALA A 190 2.23 21.16 12.46
N GLU A 191 3.10 21.84 11.71
CA GLU A 191 3.00 23.27 11.41
C GLU A 191 1.75 23.62 10.59
N TYR A 192 1.19 22.66 9.83
CA TYR A 192 -0.05 22.86 9.07
C TYR A 192 -1.21 23.30 9.98
N ARG A 193 -1.25 22.83 11.23
CA ARG A 193 -2.33 23.15 12.18
C ARG A 193 -2.46 24.64 12.49
N LYS A 194 -1.38 25.42 12.29
CA LYS A 194 -1.39 26.88 12.50
C LYS A 194 -2.32 27.61 11.52
N LEU A 195 -2.62 27.00 10.36
CA LEU A 195 -3.51 27.62 9.37
C LEU A 195 -4.96 27.68 9.86
N LEU A 196 -5.42 26.61 10.57
CA LEU A 196 -6.79 26.53 11.11
C LEU A 196 -6.79 25.72 12.42
N PRO A 197 -6.24 26.28 13.53
CA PRO A 197 -5.94 25.49 14.74
C PRO A 197 -7.17 24.91 15.45
N ASP A 198 -8.32 25.54 15.29
CA ASP A 198 -9.59 25.10 15.86
C ASP A 198 -10.43 24.27 14.86
N GLY A 199 -9.93 24.04 13.64
CA GLY A 199 -10.74 23.44 12.58
C GLY A 199 -12.01 24.27 12.30
N PRO A 200 -13.14 23.62 11.94
CA PRO A 200 -14.39 24.32 11.60
C PRO A 200 -15.18 24.81 12.83
N TYR A 201 -14.65 24.67 14.06
CA TYR A 201 -15.45 24.75 15.29
C TYR A 201 -15.60 26.13 15.90
N LYS A 202 -14.85 27.14 15.43
CA LYS A 202 -14.88 28.51 15.97
C LYS A 202 -15.19 29.59 14.91
N GLY A 203 -15.86 29.19 13.82
CA GLY A 203 -16.32 30.11 12.79
C GLY A 203 -15.25 30.62 11.81
N ALA A 204 -13.99 30.18 11.95
CA ALA A 204 -12.96 30.38 10.94
C ALA A 204 -13.02 29.25 9.92
N HIS A 205 -12.70 29.57 8.66
CA HIS A 205 -12.66 28.61 7.56
C HIS A 205 -11.39 28.77 6.74
N LEU A 206 -10.99 27.72 6.04
CA LEU A 206 -9.94 27.81 5.02
C LEU A 206 -10.36 28.81 3.94
N PRO A 207 -9.46 29.72 3.48
CA PRO A 207 -9.78 30.63 2.38
C PRO A 207 -10.17 29.86 1.11
N ALA A 208 -11.05 30.41 0.28
CA ALA A 208 -11.41 29.82 -1.01
C ALA A 208 -10.20 29.61 -1.94
N THR A 209 -9.13 30.39 -1.74
CA THR A 209 -7.84 30.21 -2.44
C THR A 209 -7.04 28.98 -1.98
N VAL A 210 -7.51 28.24 -0.98
CA VAL A 210 -6.91 27.00 -0.46
C VAL A 210 -7.89 25.84 -0.66
N LEU A 211 -9.14 25.98 -0.22
CA LEU A 211 -10.21 25.00 -0.41
C LEU A 211 -11.50 25.75 -0.71
N ASP A 212 -12.04 25.53 -1.90
CA ASP A 212 -13.28 26.18 -2.33
C ASP A 212 -14.42 25.18 -2.51
N THR A 213 -15.63 25.62 -2.17
CA THR A 213 -16.89 24.89 -2.35
C THR A 213 -17.94 25.87 -2.85
N PRO A 214 -17.86 26.25 -4.15
CA PRO A 214 -18.67 27.34 -4.71
C PRO A 214 -20.17 27.02 -4.78
N ASP A 215 -20.50 25.74 -4.76
CA ASP A 215 -21.87 25.21 -4.76
C ASP A 215 -21.94 23.90 -3.96
N ASP A 216 -23.12 23.29 -3.85
CA ASP A 216 -23.34 22.08 -3.05
C ASP A 216 -22.69 20.81 -3.63
N LYS A 217 -22.10 20.85 -4.84
CA LYS A 217 -21.52 19.69 -5.54
C LYS A 217 -20.04 19.84 -5.87
N THR A 218 -19.49 21.05 -5.82
CA THR A 218 -18.13 21.30 -6.30
C THR A 218 -17.17 21.47 -5.13
N VAL A 219 -16.06 20.72 -5.17
CA VAL A 219 -14.93 20.83 -4.22
C VAL A 219 -13.67 21.13 -5.02
N VAL A 220 -12.99 22.25 -4.71
CA VAL A 220 -11.78 22.69 -5.41
C VAL A 220 -10.63 22.83 -4.41
N PHE A 221 -9.55 22.11 -4.68
CA PHE A 221 -8.30 22.21 -3.92
C PHE A 221 -7.31 23.10 -4.66
N HIS A 222 -6.66 24.01 -3.95
CA HIS A 222 -5.62 24.87 -4.47
C HIS A 222 -4.32 24.67 -3.68
N PHE A 223 -3.25 24.33 -4.39
CA PHE A 223 -1.93 24.08 -3.81
C PHE A 223 -0.90 25.08 -4.34
N LYS A 224 0.09 25.40 -3.53
CA LYS A 224 1.22 26.24 -3.97
C LYS A 224 2.15 25.49 -4.91
N GLN A 225 2.26 24.18 -4.75
CA GLN A 225 3.08 23.27 -5.56
C GLN A 225 2.19 22.22 -6.24
N PRO A 226 2.54 21.74 -7.42
CA PRO A 226 1.82 20.64 -8.06
C PRO A 226 1.67 19.41 -7.16
N LYS A 227 0.51 18.77 -7.20
CA LYS A 227 0.19 17.54 -6.44
C LYS A 227 -0.44 16.48 -7.34
N GLY A 228 0.40 15.82 -8.13
CA GLY A 228 -0.05 14.75 -9.04
C GLY A 228 -0.70 13.55 -8.35
N ASP A 229 -0.37 13.34 -7.07
CA ASP A 229 -0.85 12.21 -6.27
C ASP A 229 -2.14 12.52 -5.48
N LEU A 230 -2.78 13.66 -5.66
CA LEU A 230 -3.98 13.99 -4.90
C LEU A 230 -5.07 12.90 -5.00
N PRO A 231 -5.38 12.31 -6.18
CA PRO A 231 -6.39 11.26 -6.28
C PRO A 231 -6.05 10.01 -5.45
N TYR A 232 -4.78 9.66 -5.31
CA TYR A 232 -4.33 8.56 -4.45
C TYR A 232 -4.55 8.88 -2.96
N ALA A 233 -4.13 10.07 -2.54
CA ALA A 233 -4.28 10.49 -1.16
C ALA A 233 -5.76 10.53 -0.75
N LEU A 234 -6.64 11.09 -1.59
CA LEU A 234 -8.08 11.18 -1.32
C LEU A 234 -8.80 9.82 -1.32
N ALA A 235 -8.18 8.76 -1.85
CA ALA A 235 -8.68 7.40 -1.76
C ALA A 235 -8.34 6.70 -0.43
N MET A 236 -7.51 7.31 0.41
CA MET A 236 -7.26 6.80 1.78
C MET A 236 -8.49 7.02 2.66
N SER A 237 -8.79 6.04 3.51
CA SER A 237 -9.93 6.11 4.44
C SER A 237 -9.91 7.36 5.34
N GLY A 238 -8.71 7.85 5.66
CA GLY A 238 -8.51 9.06 6.48
C GLY A 238 -9.08 10.35 5.89
N TYR A 239 -9.42 10.36 4.60
CA TYR A 239 -10.03 11.49 3.89
C TYR A 239 -11.49 11.24 3.49
N SER A 240 -12.12 10.21 4.06
CA SER A 240 -13.55 9.94 3.85
C SER A 240 -14.42 11.03 4.46
N VAL A 241 -15.60 11.24 3.86
CA VAL A 241 -16.50 12.33 4.25
C VAL A 241 -17.04 12.16 5.66
N VAL A 242 -17.05 13.26 6.42
CA VAL A 242 -17.63 13.38 7.76
C VAL A 242 -18.86 14.28 7.70
N SER A 243 -19.98 13.82 8.28
CA SER A 243 -21.20 14.62 8.35
C SER A 243 -20.98 15.86 9.22
N ALA A 244 -21.04 17.03 8.63
CA ALA A 244 -20.92 18.30 9.34
C ALA A 244 -22.00 18.46 10.43
N LYS A 245 -23.23 17.99 10.14
CA LYS A 245 -24.36 18.02 11.09
C LYS A 245 -24.21 16.96 12.19
N GLY A 246 -23.65 15.80 11.86
CA GLY A 246 -23.49 14.68 12.79
C GLY A 246 -22.17 14.68 13.57
N ASP A 247 -21.29 15.65 13.33
CA ASP A 247 -19.98 15.68 13.99
C ASP A 247 -20.10 16.01 15.49
N THR A 248 -19.75 15.03 16.30
CA THR A 248 -19.68 15.12 17.76
C THR A 248 -18.25 15.33 18.27
N ARG A 249 -17.35 15.79 17.40
CA ARG A 249 -15.92 16.00 17.68
C ARG A 249 -15.24 14.69 18.11
N LYS A 250 -14.56 14.65 19.26
CA LYS A 250 -13.90 13.44 19.76
C LYS A 250 -14.84 12.26 19.99
N ALA A 251 -16.11 12.51 20.30
CA ALA A 251 -17.10 11.44 20.46
C ALA A 251 -17.53 10.81 19.14
N TYR A 252 -17.28 11.47 17.98
CA TYR A 252 -17.52 10.91 16.66
C TYR A 252 -16.75 9.60 16.44
N ASP A 253 -15.59 9.46 17.06
CA ASP A 253 -14.74 8.26 16.99
C ASP A 253 -15.38 7.00 17.62
N LYS A 254 -16.48 7.14 18.34
CA LYS A 254 -17.20 6.01 18.93
C LYS A 254 -18.49 5.68 18.18
N ALA A 255 -19.06 6.63 17.46
CA ALA A 255 -20.32 6.48 16.76
C ALA A 255 -20.38 7.40 15.52
N PRO A 256 -19.55 7.16 14.49
CA PRO A 256 -19.56 7.97 13.29
C PRO A 256 -20.83 7.78 12.47
N VAL A 257 -21.27 8.84 11.81
CA VAL A 257 -22.31 8.76 10.77
C VAL A 257 -21.63 8.22 9.50
N THR A 258 -21.95 6.99 9.12
CA THR A 258 -21.30 6.29 8.01
C THR A 258 -21.86 6.69 6.66
N SER A 259 -21.13 6.46 5.58
CA SER A 259 -21.54 6.78 4.19
C SER A 259 -21.43 5.58 3.24
N GLY A 260 -20.89 4.45 3.72
CA GLY A 260 -20.70 3.23 2.93
C GLY A 260 -21.94 2.32 2.88
N PRO A 261 -21.82 1.12 2.25
CA PRO A 261 -22.91 0.15 2.14
C PRO A 261 -23.34 -0.48 3.47
N TYR A 262 -22.53 -0.33 4.52
CA TYR A 262 -22.85 -0.82 5.86
C TYR A 262 -22.78 0.30 6.88
N ARG A 263 -23.56 0.12 7.97
CA ARG A 263 -23.55 0.97 9.15
C ARG A 263 -23.28 0.15 10.39
N ILE A 264 -22.72 0.78 11.40
CA ILE A 264 -22.47 0.16 12.70
C ILE A 264 -23.81 0.07 13.45
N LYS A 265 -24.27 -1.16 13.74
CA LYS A 265 -25.44 -1.41 14.57
C LYS A 265 -25.08 -1.39 16.05
N GLU A 266 -23.96 -2.00 16.40
CA GLU A 266 -23.45 -2.08 17.76
C GLU A 266 -21.93 -2.17 17.75
N PHE A 267 -21.28 -1.50 18.70
CA PHE A 267 -19.84 -1.62 18.97
C PHE A 267 -19.61 -1.73 20.47
N LYS A 268 -19.01 -2.82 20.88
CA LYS A 268 -18.56 -3.09 22.25
C LYS A 268 -17.04 -3.25 22.20
N ALA A 269 -16.32 -2.21 22.59
CA ALA A 269 -14.85 -2.21 22.58
C ALA A 269 -14.31 -3.48 23.26
N ASP A 270 -13.26 -4.03 22.67
CA ASP A 270 -12.56 -5.25 23.10
C ASP A 270 -13.43 -6.54 23.13
N LYS A 271 -14.66 -6.48 22.62
CA LYS A 271 -15.56 -7.64 22.56
C LYS A 271 -16.07 -7.93 21.16
N SER A 272 -16.86 -7.01 20.61
CA SER A 272 -17.53 -7.28 19.34
C SER A 272 -18.02 -6.01 18.62
N MET A 273 -18.22 -6.12 17.31
CA MET A 273 -18.93 -5.16 16.50
C MET A 273 -19.91 -5.86 15.57
N THR A 274 -21.07 -5.26 15.35
CA THR A 274 -22.03 -5.73 14.36
C THR A 274 -22.26 -4.64 13.30
N LEU A 275 -22.04 -5.00 12.04
CA LEU A 275 -22.43 -4.18 10.90
C LEU A 275 -23.70 -4.74 10.27
N VAL A 276 -24.57 -3.83 9.80
CA VAL A 276 -25.77 -4.15 9.03
C VAL A 276 -25.83 -3.26 7.79
N ARG A 277 -26.62 -3.67 6.79
CA ARG A 277 -26.80 -2.85 5.56
C ARG A 277 -27.21 -1.43 5.90
N ASN A 278 -26.73 -0.50 5.11
CA ASN A 278 -27.16 0.89 5.11
C ASN A 278 -28.27 1.05 4.06
N GLU A 279 -29.49 1.29 4.50
CA GLU A 279 -30.67 1.40 3.62
C GLU A 279 -30.64 2.68 2.76
N ASN A 280 -29.82 3.68 3.13
CA ASN A 280 -29.65 4.94 2.42
C ASN A 280 -28.47 4.91 1.40
N TRP A 281 -27.77 3.77 1.28
CA TRP A 281 -26.74 3.60 0.29
C TRP A 281 -27.34 3.15 -1.05
N ASP A 282 -27.05 3.90 -2.12
CA ASP A 282 -27.49 3.55 -3.47
C ASP A 282 -26.33 2.93 -4.26
N PRO A 283 -26.42 1.63 -4.66
CA PRO A 283 -25.38 0.97 -5.44
C PRO A 283 -25.11 1.65 -6.79
N LYS A 284 -26.06 2.37 -7.38
CA LYS A 284 -25.86 3.10 -8.63
C LYS A 284 -24.81 4.20 -8.51
N THR A 285 -24.57 4.70 -7.31
CA THR A 285 -23.55 5.72 -7.03
C THR A 285 -22.17 5.12 -6.71
N ASP A 286 -22.07 3.79 -6.55
CA ASP A 286 -20.86 3.14 -6.04
C ASP A 286 -20.26 2.14 -7.06
N PRO A 287 -19.17 2.50 -7.75
CA PRO A 287 -18.51 1.62 -8.71
C PRO A 287 -17.58 0.58 -8.07
N ILE A 288 -17.42 0.61 -6.74
CA ILE A 288 -16.36 -0.11 -6.01
C ILE A 288 -16.92 -1.27 -5.21
N ARG A 289 -18.05 -1.06 -4.50
CA ARG A 289 -18.55 -1.96 -3.46
C ARG A 289 -19.80 -2.71 -3.90
N ASN A 290 -19.83 -4.00 -3.59
CA ASN A 290 -21.05 -4.81 -3.59
C ASN A 290 -21.51 -4.97 -2.13
N ALA A 291 -22.80 -5.08 -1.89
CA ALA A 291 -23.35 -5.28 -0.56
C ALA A 291 -24.18 -6.58 -0.52
N TYR A 292 -23.52 -7.72 -0.76
CA TYR A 292 -24.23 -9.02 -0.80
C TYR A 292 -24.60 -9.52 0.60
N VAL A 293 -23.70 -9.36 1.58
CA VAL A 293 -23.87 -9.82 2.96
C VAL A 293 -24.90 -8.96 3.70
N ASP A 294 -25.81 -9.57 4.50
CA ASP A 294 -26.77 -8.80 5.30
C ASP A 294 -26.12 -8.23 6.55
N ARG A 295 -25.14 -8.99 7.11
CA ARG A 295 -24.57 -8.70 8.42
C ARG A 295 -23.14 -9.21 8.53
N PHE A 296 -22.28 -8.39 9.15
CA PHE A 296 -20.98 -8.82 9.64
C PHE A 296 -21.00 -8.84 11.17
N ASP A 297 -20.64 -9.98 11.77
CA ASP A 297 -20.41 -10.13 13.20
C ASP A 297 -18.92 -10.26 13.44
N ILE A 298 -18.32 -9.19 13.95
CA ILE A 298 -16.89 -9.07 14.22
C ILE A 298 -16.64 -9.33 15.68
N THR A 299 -15.73 -10.25 16.00
CA THR A 299 -15.29 -10.55 17.36
C THR A 299 -13.81 -10.29 17.51
N PHE A 300 -13.40 -9.76 18.66
CA PHE A 300 -12.02 -9.37 18.94
C PHE A 300 -11.30 -10.40 19.81
N ASN A 301 -9.99 -10.18 20.03
CA ASN A 301 -9.09 -11.05 20.80
C ASN A 301 -8.80 -12.42 20.17
N HIS A 302 -8.89 -12.52 18.84
CA HIS A 302 -8.51 -13.72 18.10
C HIS A 302 -7.07 -13.62 17.59
N GLN A 303 -6.12 -14.21 18.31
CA GLN A 303 -4.73 -14.29 17.84
C GLN A 303 -4.63 -15.11 16.55
N TYR A 304 -3.52 -14.98 15.81
CA TYR A 304 -3.32 -15.64 14.51
C TYR A 304 -3.50 -17.16 14.59
N GLU A 305 -3.02 -17.80 15.65
CA GLU A 305 -3.13 -19.24 15.89
C GLU A 305 -4.59 -19.68 16.12
N ASP A 306 -5.37 -18.90 16.88
CA ASP A 306 -6.79 -19.19 17.11
C ASP A 306 -7.61 -19.03 15.84
N SER A 307 -7.44 -17.92 15.12
CA SER A 307 -8.11 -17.67 13.84
C SER A 307 -7.79 -18.76 12.83
N SER A 308 -6.50 -19.10 12.67
CA SER A 308 -6.05 -20.15 11.74
C SER A 308 -6.66 -21.51 12.08
N ARG A 309 -6.62 -21.90 13.36
CA ARG A 309 -7.19 -23.17 13.83
C ARG A 309 -8.68 -23.27 13.53
N ARG A 310 -9.46 -22.22 13.81
CA ARG A 310 -10.92 -22.16 13.56
C ARG A 310 -11.24 -22.26 12.07
N LEU A 311 -10.57 -21.45 11.25
CA LEU A 311 -10.79 -21.40 9.82
C LEU A 311 -10.31 -22.67 9.10
N ILE A 312 -9.24 -23.31 9.58
CA ILE A 312 -8.79 -24.61 9.07
C ILE A 312 -9.80 -25.72 9.42
N ALA A 313 -10.35 -25.71 10.65
CA ALA A 313 -11.34 -26.71 11.09
C ALA A 313 -12.65 -26.64 10.29
N ASP A 314 -13.06 -25.45 9.83
CA ASP A 314 -14.20 -25.23 8.93
C ASP A 314 -15.50 -25.89 9.39
N THR A 315 -15.83 -25.80 10.68
CA THR A 315 -17.00 -26.43 11.28
C THR A 315 -17.98 -25.40 11.86
N GLY A 316 -19.28 -25.70 11.81
CA GLY A 316 -20.32 -24.81 12.34
C GLY A 316 -20.26 -23.42 11.73
N GLU A 317 -20.26 -22.40 12.57
CA GLU A 317 -20.19 -20.98 12.17
C GLU A 317 -18.85 -20.58 11.51
N ASN A 318 -17.78 -21.35 11.74
CA ASN A 318 -16.49 -21.08 11.10
C ASN A 318 -16.55 -21.26 9.57
N ARG A 319 -17.55 -21.97 9.04
CA ARG A 319 -17.77 -22.12 7.60
C ARG A 319 -18.12 -20.79 6.90
N THR A 320 -18.74 -19.87 7.63
CA THR A 320 -19.05 -18.52 7.13
C THR A 320 -18.20 -17.47 7.81
N ALA A 321 -16.98 -17.82 8.19
CA ALA A 321 -16.05 -16.94 8.87
C ALA A 321 -14.79 -16.66 8.07
N LEU A 322 -14.16 -15.53 8.37
CA LEU A 322 -12.84 -15.13 7.89
C LEU A 322 -12.17 -14.16 8.88
N SER A 323 -11.00 -13.67 8.55
CA SER A 323 -10.41 -12.49 9.18
C SER A 323 -10.11 -11.45 8.12
N PHE A 324 -10.26 -10.16 8.46
CA PHE A 324 -9.87 -9.09 7.53
C PHE A 324 -8.34 -9.00 7.42
N ASN A 325 -7.62 -9.09 8.56
CA ASN A 325 -6.20 -8.81 8.60
C ASN A 325 -5.34 -9.95 9.19
N ASN A 326 -5.94 -10.90 9.94
CA ASN A 326 -5.16 -12.00 10.49
C ASN A 326 -4.67 -12.90 9.35
N GLN A 327 -3.37 -13.06 9.28
CA GLN A 327 -2.73 -14.03 8.39
C GLN A 327 -2.77 -15.43 9.00
N VAL A 328 -2.59 -16.44 8.16
CA VAL A 328 -2.31 -17.81 8.64
C VAL A 328 -1.00 -17.78 9.44
N ASP A 329 -1.03 -18.29 10.65
CA ASP A 329 0.15 -18.34 11.50
C ASP A 329 1.24 -19.26 10.93
N ALA A 330 2.49 -19.02 11.33
CA ALA A 330 3.65 -19.71 10.78
C ALA A 330 3.58 -21.25 10.96
N THR A 331 2.96 -21.73 12.05
CA THR A 331 2.89 -23.18 12.34
C THR A 331 1.89 -23.91 11.45
N ASN A 332 0.82 -23.23 11.02
CA ASN A 332 -0.22 -23.77 10.15
C ASN A 332 0.03 -23.51 8.65
N LEU A 333 0.98 -22.64 8.30
CA LEU A 333 1.22 -22.24 6.92
C LEU A 333 1.59 -23.41 6.01
N ALA A 334 2.49 -24.28 6.46
CA ALA A 334 2.89 -25.49 5.72
C ALA A 334 1.70 -26.43 5.49
N LYS A 335 0.80 -26.60 6.46
CA LYS A 335 -0.42 -27.39 6.34
C LYS A 335 -1.37 -26.81 5.30
N VAL A 336 -1.61 -25.48 5.34
CA VAL A 336 -2.47 -24.80 4.36
C VAL A 336 -1.91 -24.94 2.95
N ARG A 337 -0.59 -24.91 2.79
CA ARG A 337 0.07 -25.08 1.49
C ARG A 337 0.03 -26.52 0.97
N ALA A 338 0.10 -27.53 1.85
CA ALA A 338 0.10 -28.95 1.47
C ALA A 338 -1.30 -29.46 1.10
N ASP A 339 -2.34 -29.02 1.80
CA ASP A 339 -3.72 -29.50 1.61
C ASP A 339 -4.43 -28.75 0.47
N ALA A 340 -4.94 -29.50 -0.52
CA ALA A 340 -5.61 -28.92 -1.68
C ALA A 340 -6.91 -28.21 -1.33
N GLY A 341 -7.68 -28.70 -0.35
CA GLY A 341 -8.93 -28.10 0.11
C GLY A 341 -8.68 -26.77 0.85
N LEU A 342 -7.64 -26.72 1.68
CA LEU A 342 -7.23 -25.50 2.37
C LEU A 342 -6.69 -24.46 1.38
N ARG A 343 -5.86 -24.87 0.41
CA ARG A 343 -5.39 -23.97 -0.66
C ARG A 343 -6.53 -23.36 -1.48
N ALA A 344 -7.56 -24.15 -1.78
CA ALA A 344 -8.69 -23.68 -2.60
C ALA A 344 -9.50 -22.54 -1.97
N ARG A 345 -9.40 -22.35 -0.66
CA ARG A 345 -10.06 -21.27 0.10
C ARG A 345 -9.08 -20.34 0.80
N SER A 346 -7.79 -20.40 0.44
CA SER A 346 -6.77 -19.46 0.85
C SER A 346 -6.44 -18.50 -0.29
N VAL A 347 -6.05 -17.29 0.07
CA VAL A 347 -5.52 -16.25 -0.82
C VAL A 347 -4.20 -15.75 -0.29
N ASP A 348 -3.34 -15.31 -1.19
CA ASP A 348 -2.08 -14.70 -0.82
C ASP A 348 -1.74 -13.52 -1.71
N GLY A 349 -0.96 -12.59 -1.17
CA GLY A 349 -0.52 -11.42 -1.90
C GLY A 349 0.68 -10.75 -1.25
N PHE A 350 1.20 -9.76 -1.95
CA PHE A 350 2.23 -8.88 -1.41
C PHE A 350 1.59 -7.80 -0.53
N GLN A 351 2.37 -7.35 0.45
CA GLN A 351 2.10 -6.16 1.23
C GLN A 351 2.91 -4.98 0.66
N PRO A 352 2.56 -3.73 0.97
CA PRO A 352 3.29 -2.57 0.46
C PRO A 352 4.73 -2.44 1.02
N TYR A 353 5.12 -3.32 1.94
CA TYR A 353 6.39 -3.21 2.67
C TYR A 353 7.57 -3.82 1.93
N VAL A 354 8.70 -3.08 2.00
CA VAL A 354 10.02 -3.54 1.53
C VAL A 354 11.01 -3.46 2.68
N GLY A 355 11.61 -4.59 3.02
CA GLY A 355 12.73 -4.65 3.94
C GLY A 355 14.02 -4.19 3.26
N GLN A 356 14.83 -3.43 3.97
CA GLN A 356 16.06 -2.85 3.41
C GLN A 356 17.15 -2.70 4.46
N MET A 357 18.39 -2.98 4.06
CA MET A 357 19.59 -2.68 4.84
C MET A 357 20.08 -1.30 4.46
N ASN A 358 20.03 -0.35 5.38
CA ASN A 358 20.54 1.00 5.19
C ASN A 358 22.06 1.03 5.40
N ILE A 359 22.74 1.84 4.58
CA ILE A 359 24.16 2.15 4.68
C ILE A 359 24.27 3.62 5.05
N ASN A 360 24.86 3.94 6.18
CA ASN A 360 24.92 5.30 6.72
C ASN A 360 25.98 6.15 6.01
N LEU A 361 25.56 6.99 5.06
CA LEU A 361 26.48 7.81 4.24
C LEU A 361 27.19 8.95 5.01
N ARG A 362 26.85 9.19 6.27
CA ARG A 362 27.62 10.12 7.11
C ARG A 362 28.95 9.54 7.60
N LYS A 363 29.09 8.22 7.57
CA LYS A 363 30.34 7.56 7.97
C LYS A 363 31.41 7.77 6.90
N PRO A 364 32.60 8.26 7.26
CA PRO A 364 33.64 8.59 6.28
C PRO A 364 34.02 7.41 5.38
N GLU A 365 34.15 6.21 5.93
CA GLU A 365 34.53 4.99 5.22
C GLU A 365 33.44 4.53 4.23
N LEU A 366 32.18 4.86 4.50
CA LEU A 366 31.03 4.52 3.65
C LEU A 366 30.76 5.54 2.54
N LYS A 367 31.57 6.60 2.41
CA LYS A 367 31.54 7.52 1.27
C LYS A 367 32.14 6.89 0.00
N ASP A 368 33.02 5.90 0.15
CA ASP A 368 33.54 5.16 -0.98
C ASP A 368 32.50 4.18 -1.54
N ILE A 369 32.11 4.38 -2.80
CA ILE A 369 31.12 3.53 -3.47
C ILE A 369 31.57 2.07 -3.59
N LYS A 370 32.87 1.79 -3.68
CA LYS A 370 33.39 0.42 -3.74
C LYS A 370 33.09 -0.33 -2.44
N VAL A 371 33.23 0.35 -1.28
CA VAL A 371 32.88 -0.21 0.03
C VAL A 371 31.38 -0.48 0.11
N ARG A 372 30.53 0.44 -0.34
CA ARG A 372 29.08 0.24 -0.35
C ARG A 372 28.66 -0.91 -1.28
N LYS A 373 29.25 -0.99 -2.47
CA LYS A 373 29.05 -2.12 -3.40
C LYS A 373 29.53 -3.44 -2.78
N ALA A 374 30.65 -3.42 -2.04
CA ALA A 374 31.12 -4.60 -1.31
C ALA A 374 30.10 -5.06 -0.25
N ILE A 375 29.55 -4.14 0.54
CA ILE A 375 28.47 -4.45 1.49
C ILE A 375 27.27 -5.05 0.73
N ALA A 376 26.84 -4.40 -0.36
CA ALA A 376 25.68 -4.84 -1.13
C ALA A 376 25.87 -6.25 -1.72
N TYR A 377 27.04 -6.59 -2.26
CA TYR A 377 27.29 -7.94 -2.78
C TYR A 377 27.48 -8.98 -1.66
N ALA A 378 28.16 -8.65 -0.57
CA ALA A 378 28.42 -9.56 0.54
C ALA A 378 27.17 -9.93 1.34
N LEU A 379 26.23 -8.99 1.51
CA LEU A 379 25.07 -9.14 2.39
C LEU A 379 24.19 -10.32 1.96
N PRO A 380 24.05 -11.40 2.75
CA PRO A 380 23.09 -12.46 2.45
C PRO A 380 21.67 -12.00 2.81
N VAL A 381 20.70 -12.25 1.93
CA VAL A 381 19.27 -11.96 2.19
C VAL A 381 18.51 -13.19 2.71
N SER A 382 19.01 -14.39 2.45
CA SER A 382 18.38 -15.63 2.89
C SER A 382 18.17 -15.76 4.41
N PRO A 383 19.07 -15.25 5.31
CA PRO A 383 18.80 -15.27 6.74
C PRO A 383 17.59 -14.41 7.12
N PHE A 384 17.38 -13.29 6.43
CA PHE A 384 16.22 -12.42 6.64
C PHE A 384 14.93 -13.11 6.23
N ILE A 385 14.90 -13.66 5.00
CA ILE A 385 13.75 -14.41 4.49
C ILE A 385 13.37 -15.54 5.45
N ARG A 386 14.33 -16.34 5.92
CA ARG A 386 14.07 -17.44 6.87
C ARG A 386 13.57 -16.95 8.23
N ALA A 387 14.12 -15.86 8.75
CA ALA A 387 13.71 -15.32 10.05
C ALA A 387 12.25 -14.89 10.08
N TYR A 388 11.72 -14.45 8.94
CA TYR A 388 10.34 -13.97 8.81
C TYR A 388 9.36 -15.01 8.23
N GLY A 389 9.72 -16.30 8.19
CA GLY A 389 8.80 -17.39 7.80
C GLY A 389 9.02 -17.96 6.39
N GLY A 390 10.15 -17.65 5.75
CA GLY A 390 10.50 -18.21 4.44
C GLY A 390 9.74 -17.61 3.26
N ASP A 391 9.72 -18.32 2.14
CA ASP A 391 9.18 -17.83 0.85
C ASP A 391 7.66 -17.57 0.86
N ASP A 392 6.93 -18.12 1.81
CA ASP A 392 5.50 -17.88 1.96
C ASP A 392 5.20 -16.51 2.60
N ALA A 393 6.08 -16.04 3.49
CA ALA A 393 5.95 -14.75 4.17
C ALA A 393 6.76 -13.63 3.50
N MET A 394 7.75 -13.99 2.68
CA MET A 394 8.60 -13.02 1.99
C MET A 394 9.06 -13.51 0.63
N ALA A 395 9.31 -12.57 -0.28
CA ALA A 395 10.07 -12.82 -1.50
C ALA A 395 11.34 -11.96 -1.50
N ILE A 396 12.40 -12.42 -2.17
CA ILE A 396 13.65 -11.64 -2.28
C ILE A 396 13.37 -10.34 -3.02
N ALA A 397 13.72 -9.22 -2.40
CA ALA A 397 13.55 -7.89 -3.00
C ALA A 397 14.77 -7.53 -3.86
N GLY A 398 14.50 -7.10 -5.09
CA GLY A 398 15.52 -6.55 -6.00
C GLY A 398 15.46 -5.04 -6.15
N GLY A 399 14.41 -4.39 -5.61
CA GLY A 399 14.18 -2.95 -5.67
C GLY A 399 13.56 -2.39 -4.41
N LEU A 400 13.41 -1.06 -4.36
CA LEU A 400 12.83 -0.32 -3.24
C LEU A 400 11.31 -0.16 -3.36
N ILE A 401 10.76 -0.50 -4.52
CA ILE A 401 9.34 -0.38 -4.85
C ILE A 401 8.71 -1.76 -4.70
N SER A 402 7.67 -1.89 -3.86
CA SER A 402 6.92 -3.13 -3.66
C SER A 402 6.17 -3.55 -4.92
N PRO A 403 5.94 -4.87 -5.16
CA PRO A 403 5.06 -5.35 -6.23
C PRO A 403 3.62 -4.81 -6.20
N THR A 404 3.16 -4.26 -5.07
CA THR A 404 1.83 -3.63 -4.94
C THR A 404 1.79 -2.19 -5.45
N VAL A 405 2.95 -1.60 -5.73
CA VAL A 405 3.07 -0.20 -6.15
C VAL A 405 3.04 -0.09 -7.68
N SER A 406 2.29 0.88 -8.19
CA SER A 406 2.18 1.16 -9.62
C SER A 406 3.55 1.37 -10.25
N GLY A 407 3.75 0.74 -11.41
CA GLY A 407 5.02 0.82 -12.14
C GLY A 407 6.13 -0.06 -11.56
N TYR A 408 5.85 -0.94 -10.60
CA TYR A 408 6.83 -1.93 -10.14
C TYR A 408 7.49 -2.63 -11.33
N ARG A 409 8.81 -2.74 -11.27
CA ARG A 409 9.61 -3.52 -12.21
C ARG A 409 10.52 -4.46 -11.45
N GLU A 410 10.55 -5.69 -11.93
CA GLU A 410 11.47 -6.65 -11.40
C GLU A 410 12.92 -6.25 -11.70
N SER A 411 13.76 -6.24 -10.68
CA SER A 411 15.19 -5.95 -10.79
C SER A 411 15.98 -6.85 -9.84
N ASP A 412 17.28 -6.96 -10.06
CA ASP A 412 18.20 -7.65 -9.16
C ASP A 412 19.65 -7.14 -9.34
N PRO A 413 19.91 -5.85 -9.02
CA PRO A 413 21.18 -5.20 -9.31
C PRO A 413 22.36 -5.85 -8.56
N PHE A 414 22.08 -6.55 -7.46
CA PHE A 414 23.10 -7.20 -6.64
C PHE A 414 23.13 -8.73 -6.78
N GLY A 415 22.33 -9.30 -7.70
CA GLY A 415 22.29 -10.75 -7.97
C GLY A 415 21.75 -11.60 -6.80
N LYS A 416 20.87 -11.02 -5.95
CA LYS A 416 20.37 -11.69 -4.74
C LYS A 416 19.44 -12.86 -5.03
N LYS A 417 18.71 -12.83 -6.14
CA LYS A 417 17.83 -13.93 -6.56
C LYS A 417 18.62 -15.17 -6.93
N ALA A 418 19.73 -14.98 -7.67
CA ALA A 418 20.63 -16.09 -8.02
C ALA A 418 21.56 -16.49 -6.86
N LYS A 419 21.97 -15.51 -6.03
CA LYS A 419 22.89 -15.73 -4.90
C LYS A 419 22.32 -15.14 -3.60
N PRO A 420 21.27 -15.75 -3.01
CA PRO A 420 20.63 -15.23 -1.79
C PRO A 420 21.55 -15.28 -0.56
N ALA A 421 22.61 -16.06 -0.62
CA ALA A 421 23.68 -16.11 0.38
C ALA A 421 24.73 -14.98 0.23
N GLY A 422 24.59 -14.13 -0.79
CA GLY A 422 25.56 -13.10 -1.15
C GLY A 422 26.69 -13.61 -2.05
N ASP A 423 27.57 -12.68 -2.46
CA ASP A 423 28.77 -12.94 -3.26
C ASP A 423 30.00 -12.38 -2.54
N PRO A 424 30.51 -13.08 -1.51
CA PRO A 424 31.62 -12.59 -0.70
C PRO A 424 32.93 -12.47 -1.48
N GLU A 425 33.14 -13.26 -2.54
CA GLU A 425 34.36 -13.17 -3.36
C GLU A 425 34.37 -11.86 -4.18
N LYS A 426 33.25 -11.52 -4.82
CA LYS A 426 33.11 -10.24 -5.53
C LYS A 426 33.25 -9.06 -4.59
N ALA A 427 32.65 -9.16 -3.40
CA ALA A 427 32.74 -8.14 -2.36
C ALA A 427 34.16 -7.94 -1.88
N ARG A 428 34.92 -9.04 -1.66
CA ARG A 428 36.30 -8.99 -1.22
C ARG A 428 37.20 -8.27 -2.23
N LYS A 429 37.07 -8.55 -3.52
CA LYS A 429 37.79 -7.82 -4.58
C LYS A 429 37.56 -6.32 -4.52
N LEU A 430 36.32 -5.89 -4.31
CA LEU A 430 36.02 -4.46 -4.14
C LEU A 430 36.63 -3.84 -2.90
N LEU A 431 36.72 -4.60 -1.78
CA LEU A 431 37.43 -4.15 -0.56
C LEU A 431 38.94 -4.07 -0.75
N GLU A 432 39.53 -5.00 -1.49
CA GLU A 432 40.95 -4.99 -1.86
C GLU A 432 41.28 -3.76 -2.72
N GLU A 433 40.46 -3.49 -3.75
CA GLU A 433 40.57 -2.29 -4.59
C GLU A 433 40.38 -0.97 -3.82
N ALA A 434 39.58 -0.97 -2.75
CA ALA A 434 39.37 0.18 -1.88
C ALA A 434 40.43 0.27 -0.76
N GLY A 435 41.30 -0.74 -0.57
CA GLY A 435 42.24 -0.83 0.54
C GLY A 435 41.53 -0.94 1.90
N LYS A 436 40.36 -1.60 1.97
CA LYS A 436 39.50 -1.64 3.15
C LYS A 436 39.23 -3.06 3.68
N VAL A 437 40.02 -4.06 3.31
CA VAL A 437 39.94 -5.40 3.93
C VAL A 437 40.22 -5.28 5.42
N GLY A 438 39.38 -5.92 6.25
CA GLY A 438 39.46 -5.82 7.72
C GLY A 438 38.77 -4.58 8.30
N MET A 439 38.09 -3.77 7.47
CA MET A 439 37.35 -2.60 7.93
C MET A 439 36.29 -3.00 8.97
N LYS A 440 36.29 -2.29 10.11
CA LYS A 440 35.20 -2.40 11.10
C LYS A 440 33.87 -1.95 10.52
N LEU A 441 32.85 -2.75 10.78
CA LEU A 441 31.46 -2.45 10.36
C LEU A 441 30.53 -2.67 11.55
N THR A 442 29.98 -1.59 12.10
CA THR A 442 29.03 -1.63 13.21
C THR A 442 27.62 -1.89 12.67
N PHE A 443 27.09 -3.08 12.99
CA PHE A 443 25.76 -3.51 12.56
C PHE A 443 24.74 -3.39 13.70
N GLY A 444 23.88 -2.35 13.64
CA GLY A 444 22.76 -2.17 14.56
C GLY A 444 21.56 -3.05 14.18
N TYR A 445 21.04 -3.85 15.13
CA TYR A 445 19.88 -4.70 14.90
C TYR A 445 18.86 -4.62 16.03
N ILE A 446 17.58 -4.81 15.69
CA ILE A 446 16.47 -4.79 16.64
C ILE A 446 16.53 -6.04 17.55
N ASN A 447 16.34 -5.85 18.86
CA ASN A 447 16.33 -6.96 19.83
C ASN A 447 14.98 -7.68 19.83
N THR A 448 14.82 -8.56 18.84
CA THR A 448 13.73 -9.55 18.72
C THR A 448 14.33 -10.89 18.31
N PRO A 449 13.65 -12.03 18.47
CA PRO A 449 14.12 -13.33 17.98
C PRO A 449 14.51 -13.29 16.50
N GLU A 450 13.69 -12.68 15.66
CA GLU A 450 13.93 -12.53 14.21
C GLU A 450 15.14 -11.62 13.96
N GLY A 451 15.25 -10.51 14.71
CA GLY A 451 16.36 -9.56 14.64
C GLY A 451 17.70 -10.22 14.97
N GLN A 452 17.74 -11.03 16.01
CA GLN A 452 18.89 -11.83 16.40
C GLN A 452 19.28 -12.83 15.29
N GLN A 453 18.28 -13.55 14.76
CA GLN A 453 18.47 -14.59 13.74
C GLN A 453 19.03 -14.01 12.44
N TYR A 454 18.36 -13.00 11.86
CA TYR A 454 18.80 -12.45 10.57
C TYR A 454 20.14 -11.72 10.68
N SER A 455 20.34 -10.94 11.74
CA SER A 455 21.57 -10.16 11.88
C SER A 455 22.80 -11.06 12.07
N ASN A 456 22.65 -12.20 12.75
CA ASN A 456 23.70 -13.19 12.88
C ASN A 456 24.11 -13.74 11.51
N GLY A 457 23.14 -14.23 10.73
CA GLY A 457 23.40 -14.77 9.41
C GLY A 457 23.96 -13.74 8.42
N MET A 458 23.48 -12.50 8.48
CA MET A 458 23.99 -11.40 7.64
C MET A 458 25.43 -11.03 8.00
N ALA A 459 25.75 -10.96 9.30
CA ALA A 459 27.11 -10.67 9.77
C ALA A 459 28.12 -11.71 9.27
N GLU A 460 27.76 -13.00 9.27
CA GLU A 460 28.64 -14.05 8.76
C GLU A 460 28.96 -13.90 7.26
N GLY A 461 28.00 -13.49 6.44
CA GLY A 461 28.24 -13.19 5.02
C GLY A 461 29.21 -12.02 4.82
N LEU A 462 29.02 -10.95 5.59
CA LEU A 462 29.89 -9.78 5.56
C LEU A 462 31.34 -10.11 6.04
N LYS A 463 31.47 -10.91 7.10
CA LYS A 463 32.78 -11.39 7.58
C LYS A 463 33.53 -12.23 6.52
N LYS A 464 32.82 -13.11 5.79
CA LYS A 464 33.40 -13.89 4.68
C LYS A 464 33.99 -13.00 3.58
N ALA A 465 33.39 -11.82 3.35
CA ALA A 465 33.93 -10.84 2.41
C ALA A 465 35.15 -10.08 2.94
N GLY A 466 35.44 -10.15 4.23
CA GLY A 466 36.61 -9.51 4.84
C GLY A 466 36.31 -8.28 5.70
N PHE A 467 35.05 -8.04 6.08
CA PHE A 467 34.70 -7.03 7.09
C PHE A 467 34.91 -7.57 8.52
N ASP A 468 35.34 -6.70 9.46
CA ASP A 468 35.25 -6.94 10.91
C ASP A 468 33.87 -6.46 11.42
N VAL A 469 32.90 -7.36 11.50
CA VAL A 469 31.51 -7.00 11.81
C VAL A 469 31.26 -7.05 13.31
N GLN A 470 30.89 -5.90 13.86
CA GLN A 470 30.51 -5.69 15.26
C GLN A 470 29.00 -5.54 15.37
N ARG A 471 28.27 -6.60 15.74
CA ARG A 471 26.82 -6.58 15.96
C ARG A 471 26.49 -5.87 17.28
N GLN A 472 25.52 -4.96 17.25
CA GLN A 472 25.02 -4.23 18.42
C GLN A 472 23.50 -4.26 18.45
N GLU A 473 22.95 -4.78 19.53
CA GLU A 473 21.51 -4.81 19.72
C GLU A 473 20.97 -3.43 20.11
N ILE A 474 19.73 -3.18 19.69
CA ILE A 474 18.96 -1.99 20.02
C ILE A 474 17.61 -2.45 20.54
N PRO A 475 17.15 -1.99 21.73
CA PRO A 475 15.85 -2.38 22.27
C PRO A 475 14.71 -2.12 21.27
N LYS A 476 13.76 -3.05 21.19
CA LYS A 476 12.64 -3.00 20.24
C LYS A 476 11.88 -1.68 20.31
N ASP A 477 11.55 -1.25 21.53
CA ASP A 477 10.68 -0.08 21.74
C ASP A 477 11.34 1.26 21.37
N THR A 478 12.67 1.30 21.28
CA THR A 478 13.43 2.50 20.93
C THR A 478 14.18 2.38 19.60
N TYR A 479 13.99 1.28 18.87
CA TYR A 479 14.77 0.99 17.67
C TYR A 479 14.74 2.13 16.65
N TYR A 480 13.56 2.56 16.26
CA TYR A 480 13.39 3.63 15.27
C TYR A 480 13.83 4.99 15.79
N ASP A 481 13.65 5.29 17.08
CA ASP A 481 14.14 6.52 17.72
C ASP A 481 15.67 6.62 17.67
N VAL A 482 16.35 5.47 17.77
CA VAL A 482 17.81 5.40 17.74
C VAL A 482 18.33 5.49 16.31
N VAL A 483 17.80 4.69 15.36
CA VAL A 483 18.33 4.64 13.99
C VAL A 483 17.95 5.86 13.14
N SER A 484 16.88 6.57 13.49
CA SER A 484 16.49 7.83 12.85
C SER A 484 17.30 9.05 13.27
N LYS A 485 18.15 8.93 14.30
CA LYS A 485 19.08 10.01 14.67
C LYS A 485 20.11 10.26 13.58
N VAL A 486 20.28 11.53 13.21
CA VAL A 486 21.29 11.94 12.22
C VAL A 486 22.71 11.48 12.63
N ASN A 487 23.00 11.54 13.91
CA ASN A 487 24.32 11.13 14.46
C ASN A 487 24.28 9.74 15.11
N ASN A 488 23.43 8.80 14.62
CA ASN A 488 23.47 7.44 15.13
C ASN A 488 24.84 6.79 14.87
N ARG A 489 25.22 5.86 15.75
CA ARG A 489 26.56 5.26 15.73
C ARG A 489 26.77 4.13 14.74
N TYR A 490 25.69 3.63 14.11
CA TYR A 490 25.73 2.43 13.29
C TYR A 490 26.14 2.73 11.85
N ASP A 491 26.90 1.82 11.25
CA ASP A 491 27.31 1.87 9.85
C ASP A 491 26.22 1.29 8.96
N ILE A 492 25.65 0.16 9.39
CA ILE A 492 24.51 -0.47 8.72
C ILE A 492 23.43 -0.88 9.73
N PHE A 493 22.18 -0.85 9.32
CA PHE A 493 21.03 -1.31 10.10
C PHE A 493 19.83 -1.54 9.19
N HIS A 494 18.95 -2.46 9.62
CA HIS A 494 17.79 -2.86 8.81
C HIS A 494 16.56 -2.03 9.18
N THR A 495 15.80 -1.60 8.16
CA THR A 495 14.45 -1.04 8.33
C THR A 495 13.49 -1.65 7.33
N ALA A 496 12.20 -1.41 7.49
CA ALA A 496 11.19 -1.66 6.49
C ALA A 496 10.37 -0.39 6.23
N TRP A 497 9.90 -0.24 5.00
CA TRP A 497 9.00 0.86 4.63
C TRP A 497 7.84 0.35 3.81
N GLY A 498 6.64 0.81 4.13
CA GLY A 498 5.43 0.56 3.36
C GLY A 498 5.00 1.79 2.58
N ALA A 499 4.58 1.61 1.35
CA ALA A 499 3.95 2.69 0.59
C ALA A 499 2.58 3.04 1.17
N ASP A 500 2.30 4.32 1.41
CA ASP A 500 1.01 4.80 1.95
C ASP A 500 -0.12 4.68 0.92
N TRP A 501 0.22 4.81 -0.34
CA TRP A 501 -0.62 4.49 -1.49
C TRP A 501 0.24 3.89 -2.60
N PRO A 502 -0.36 3.25 -3.62
CA PRO A 502 0.41 2.53 -4.65
C PRO A 502 1.17 3.45 -5.63
N SER A 503 1.93 4.39 -5.11
CA SER A 503 2.88 5.24 -5.85
C SER A 503 4.21 5.33 -5.11
N ALA A 504 5.30 5.29 -5.84
CA ALA A 504 6.63 5.42 -5.26
C ALA A 504 6.94 6.83 -4.72
N SER A 505 6.06 7.79 -4.91
CA SER A 505 6.09 9.10 -4.26
C SER A 505 5.98 9.02 -2.73
N THR A 506 5.42 7.92 -2.19
CA THR A 506 5.38 7.66 -0.73
C THR A 506 6.55 6.80 -0.26
N VAL A 507 7.44 6.43 -1.17
CA VAL A 507 8.64 5.63 -0.87
C VAL A 507 9.91 6.46 -1.08
N ILE A 508 10.08 7.02 -2.27
CA ILE A 508 11.34 7.70 -2.65
C ILE A 508 11.54 9.01 -1.89
N PRO A 509 10.60 9.97 -1.87
CA PRO A 509 10.78 11.23 -1.16
C PRO A 509 11.01 11.07 0.35
N PRO A 510 10.20 10.32 1.12
CA PRO A 510 10.41 10.19 2.57
C PRO A 510 11.77 9.60 2.94
N LEU A 511 12.27 8.66 2.12
CA LEU A 511 13.46 7.88 2.44
C LEU A 511 14.76 8.47 1.86
N TYR A 512 14.69 9.27 0.77
CA TYR A 512 15.88 9.63 -0.01
C TYR A 512 15.95 11.12 -0.41
N ASP A 513 14.98 11.96 -0.02
CA ASP A 513 15.12 13.42 -0.15
C ASP A 513 16.11 13.94 0.88
N GLY A 514 17.23 14.49 0.42
CA GLY A 514 18.28 15.03 1.28
C GLY A 514 17.81 16.20 2.15
N ARG A 515 16.76 16.89 1.77
CA ARG A 515 16.14 18.00 2.53
C ARG A 515 15.33 17.51 3.73
N GLN A 516 15.01 16.21 3.81
CA GLN A 516 14.32 15.58 4.92
C GLN A 516 15.27 15.11 6.04
N ILE A 517 16.59 15.29 5.90
CA ILE A 517 17.56 14.82 6.89
C ILE A 517 17.44 15.64 8.17
N GLN A 518 16.83 15.01 9.18
CA GLN A 518 16.72 15.52 10.55
C GLN A 518 16.48 14.35 11.53
N ASP A 519 16.64 14.60 12.82
CA ASP A 519 16.34 13.60 13.85
C ASP A 519 14.86 13.20 13.81
N GLY A 520 14.58 11.90 13.79
CA GLY A 520 13.23 11.35 13.70
C GLY A 520 12.68 11.21 12.28
N ALA A 521 13.38 11.69 11.23
CA ALA A 521 12.98 11.48 9.84
C ALA A 521 13.40 10.11 9.30
N GLN A 522 12.82 9.74 8.15
CA GLN A 522 12.96 8.41 7.57
C GLN A 522 14.10 8.29 6.54
N ASN A 523 14.83 9.36 6.24
CA ASN A 523 16.05 9.26 5.42
C ASN A 523 17.18 8.60 6.23
N TYR A 524 17.00 7.32 6.54
CA TYR A 524 17.87 6.54 7.43
C TYR A 524 19.31 6.43 6.94
N SER A 525 19.50 6.35 5.61
CA SER A 525 20.82 6.28 4.99
C SER A 525 21.55 7.62 4.92
N GLN A 526 20.88 8.73 5.29
CA GLN A 526 21.40 10.10 5.24
C GLN A 526 21.88 10.51 3.84
N VAL A 527 21.21 10.02 2.81
CA VAL A 527 21.52 10.36 1.42
C VAL A 527 21.07 11.79 1.11
N ASN A 528 21.97 12.57 0.50
CA ASN A 528 21.69 13.92 0.00
C ASN A 528 22.32 14.05 -1.39
N ASP A 529 21.64 13.51 -2.38
CA ASP A 529 22.07 13.53 -3.77
C ASP A 529 21.29 14.60 -4.56
N PRO A 530 21.99 15.57 -5.20
CA PRO A 530 21.32 16.65 -5.92
C PRO A 530 20.41 16.18 -7.07
N ARG A 531 20.78 15.07 -7.75
CA ARG A 531 19.97 14.50 -8.83
C ARG A 531 18.69 13.89 -8.27
N VAL A 532 18.77 13.14 -7.18
CA VAL A 532 17.60 12.55 -6.51
C VAL A 532 16.65 13.66 -6.05
N ASN A 533 17.17 14.72 -5.43
CA ASN A 533 16.36 15.86 -4.96
C ASN A 533 15.65 16.57 -6.13
N ALA A 534 16.34 16.80 -7.24
CA ALA A 534 15.77 17.43 -8.44
C ALA A 534 14.73 16.52 -9.13
N ASP A 535 14.98 15.21 -9.21
CA ASP A 535 14.04 14.26 -9.77
C ASP A 535 12.77 14.15 -8.92
N ILE A 536 12.87 14.19 -7.59
CA ILE A 536 11.71 14.24 -6.68
C ILE A 536 10.83 15.46 -6.99
N ASP A 537 11.41 16.66 -7.09
CA ASP A 537 10.64 17.88 -7.40
C ASP A 537 9.94 17.78 -8.75
N ARG A 538 10.65 17.30 -9.76
CA ARG A 538 10.13 17.15 -11.12
C ARG A 538 8.99 16.13 -11.19
N ILE A 539 9.14 14.98 -10.55
CA ILE A 539 8.18 13.87 -10.66
C ILE A 539 6.91 14.17 -9.85
N ASN A 540 7.01 14.82 -8.71
CA ASN A 540 5.85 15.24 -7.91
C ASN A 540 4.87 16.14 -8.68
N GLY A 541 5.34 16.82 -9.74
CA GLY A 541 4.51 17.63 -10.61
C GLY A 541 3.84 16.86 -11.77
N ILE A 542 4.12 15.57 -11.94
CA ILE A 542 3.55 14.77 -13.03
C ILE A 542 2.17 14.26 -12.61
N THR A 543 1.12 14.70 -13.30
CA THR A 543 -0.28 14.29 -13.05
C THR A 543 -0.68 13.01 -13.79
N ASP A 544 0.11 12.55 -14.75
CA ASP A 544 -0.04 11.24 -15.40
C ASP A 544 0.61 10.16 -14.53
N ALA A 545 -0.21 9.31 -13.91
CA ALA A 545 0.24 8.26 -13.00
C ALA A 545 1.24 7.27 -13.64
N ALA A 546 1.03 6.88 -14.91
CA ALA A 546 1.89 5.93 -15.61
C ALA A 546 3.27 6.53 -15.93
N LYS A 547 3.27 7.80 -16.33
CA LYS A 547 4.50 8.57 -16.56
C LYS A 547 5.26 8.77 -15.25
N ALA A 548 4.59 9.18 -14.17
CA ALA A 548 5.19 9.32 -12.84
C ALA A 548 5.81 8.00 -12.36
N ALA A 549 5.08 6.88 -12.45
CA ALA A 549 5.55 5.56 -12.09
C ALA A 549 6.82 5.14 -12.88
N THR A 550 6.87 5.45 -14.18
CA THR A 550 8.06 5.20 -15.01
C THR A 550 9.26 6.02 -14.55
N GLU A 551 9.06 7.29 -14.22
CA GLU A 551 10.13 8.16 -13.75
C GLU A 551 10.64 7.77 -12.36
N TRP A 552 9.76 7.38 -11.44
CA TRP A 552 10.16 6.84 -10.13
C TRP A 552 11.03 5.59 -10.23
N ASN A 553 10.76 4.70 -11.18
CA ASN A 553 11.63 3.54 -11.42
C ASN A 553 13.05 3.93 -11.81
N LYS A 554 13.23 4.99 -12.59
CA LYS A 554 14.59 5.49 -12.94
C LYS A 554 15.33 5.98 -11.69
N VAL A 555 14.64 6.61 -10.74
CA VAL A 555 15.23 7.02 -9.45
C VAL A 555 15.59 5.79 -8.63
N ASN A 556 14.71 4.79 -8.54
CA ASN A 556 14.99 3.51 -7.88
C ASN A 556 16.24 2.83 -8.45
N GLU A 557 16.35 2.73 -9.76
CA GLU A 557 17.52 2.16 -10.44
C GLU A 557 18.80 2.96 -10.14
N TYR A 558 18.73 4.28 -10.16
CA TYR A 558 19.86 5.16 -9.86
C TYR A 558 20.33 5.02 -8.41
N LEU A 559 19.40 4.98 -7.45
CA LEU A 559 19.73 4.78 -6.03
C LEU A 559 20.46 3.46 -5.79
N LEU A 560 20.08 2.40 -6.50
CA LEU A 560 20.66 1.07 -6.32
C LEU A 560 21.96 0.85 -7.10
N SER A 561 22.17 1.50 -8.24
CA SER A 561 23.35 1.29 -9.10
C SER A 561 24.47 2.31 -8.88
N GLU A 562 24.11 3.59 -8.70
CA GLU A 562 25.06 4.70 -8.65
C GLU A 562 25.25 5.25 -7.23
N VAL A 563 24.18 5.35 -6.42
CA VAL A 563 24.30 5.83 -5.03
C VAL A 563 24.66 4.69 -4.09
N VAL A 564 24.00 3.55 -4.19
CA VAL A 564 24.21 2.35 -3.37
C VAL A 564 24.20 2.67 -1.87
N ASN A 565 23.15 3.37 -1.45
CA ASN A 565 22.94 3.76 -0.05
C ASN A 565 22.10 2.75 0.74
N VAL A 566 21.57 1.74 0.06
CA VAL A 566 20.62 0.78 0.60
C VAL A 566 20.67 -0.54 -0.17
N VAL A 567 20.39 -1.65 0.52
CA VAL A 567 20.27 -2.99 -0.09
C VAL A 567 18.89 -3.53 0.20
N PRO A 568 18.01 -3.72 -0.80
CA PRO A 568 16.72 -4.38 -0.61
C PRO A 568 16.92 -5.82 -0.09
N THR A 569 16.09 -6.26 0.85
CA THR A 569 16.22 -7.58 1.48
C THR A 569 15.02 -8.47 1.21
N GLY A 570 13.80 -7.97 1.36
CA GLY A 570 12.59 -8.78 1.17
C GLY A 570 11.35 -7.96 0.88
N TYR A 571 10.47 -8.47 0.01
CA TYR A 571 9.09 -8.02 -0.15
C TYR A 571 8.21 -8.83 0.79
N TYR A 572 7.45 -8.15 1.64
CA TYR A 572 6.55 -8.82 2.57
C TYR A 572 5.34 -9.41 1.85
N LYS A 573 4.93 -10.58 2.30
CA LYS A 573 3.77 -11.34 1.81
C LYS A 573 2.93 -11.81 2.99
N GLN A 574 1.66 -12.08 2.72
CA GLN A 574 0.83 -12.78 3.70
C GLN A 574 -0.10 -13.78 3.02
N VAL A 575 -0.56 -14.75 3.79
CA VAL A 575 -1.53 -15.77 3.40
C VAL A 575 -2.72 -15.65 4.33
N GLN A 576 -3.92 -15.60 3.75
CA GLN A 576 -5.18 -15.62 4.50
C GLN A 576 -6.05 -16.78 4.04
N ILE A 577 -6.93 -17.25 4.92
CA ILE A 577 -7.86 -18.34 4.64
C ILE A 577 -9.27 -17.93 5.08
N ALA A 578 -10.28 -18.34 4.32
CA ALA A 578 -11.68 -18.16 4.64
C ALA A 578 -12.39 -19.49 4.86
N GLY A 579 -13.54 -19.46 5.54
CA GLY A 579 -14.43 -20.60 5.65
C GLY A 579 -15.01 -21.01 4.31
N SER A 580 -15.34 -22.30 4.15
CA SER A 580 -15.81 -22.88 2.87
C SER A 580 -17.12 -22.30 2.36
N GLY A 581 -17.96 -21.76 3.25
CA GLY A 581 -19.23 -21.11 2.94
C GLY A 581 -19.11 -19.66 2.47
N ILE A 582 -17.90 -19.09 2.43
CA ILE A 582 -17.67 -17.74 1.90
C ILE A 582 -17.30 -17.80 0.42
N GLY A 583 -17.92 -16.94 -0.38
CA GLY A 583 -17.57 -16.67 -1.77
C GLY A 583 -17.06 -15.24 -1.96
N GLY A 584 -16.48 -14.94 -3.12
CA GLY A 584 -15.90 -13.63 -3.42
C GLY A 584 -14.57 -13.36 -2.72
N VAL A 585 -13.90 -14.39 -2.23
CA VAL A 585 -12.62 -14.28 -1.50
C VAL A 585 -11.49 -13.98 -2.48
N VAL A 586 -11.05 -12.74 -2.48
CA VAL A 586 -9.95 -12.23 -3.32
C VAL A 586 -9.01 -11.43 -2.44
N TYR A 587 -7.71 -11.59 -2.64
CA TYR A 587 -6.71 -10.73 -2.00
C TYR A 587 -6.60 -9.41 -2.77
N ASP A 588 -6.82 -8.30 -2.10
CA ASP A 588 -6.66 -6.95 -2.66
C ASP A 588 -5.29 -6.39 -2.25
N ASP A 589 -4.44 -6.12 -3.23
CA ASP A 589 -3.06 -5.67 -3.00
C ASP A 589 -2.99 -4.27 -2.35
N VAL A 590 -4.03 -3.43 -2.51
CA VAL A 590 -4.08 -2.09 -1.88
C VAL A 590 -4.58 -2.17 -0.45
N LEU A 591 -5.62 -2.98 -0.19
CA LEU A 591 -6.07 -3.24 1.19
C LEU A 591 -5.07 -4.10 1.97
N GLY A 592 -4.19 -4.83 1.28
CA GLY A 592 -3.23 -5.73 1.89
C GLY A 592 -3.88 -6.96 2.54
N GLY A 593 -5.05 -7.39 2.06
CA GLY A 593 -5.80 -8.50 2.62
C GLY A 593 -7.01 -8.90 1.80
N ILE A 594 -7.87 -9.76 2.37
CA ILE A 594 -9.14 -10.16 1.73
C ILE A 594 -10.02 -8.91 1.53
N ASP A 595 -10.50 -8.72 0.30
CA ASP A 595 -11.43 -7.63 -0.03
C ASP A 595 -12.84 -7.90 0.53
N PRO A 596 -13.28 -7.21 1.60
CA PRO A 596 -14.57 -7.47 2.21
C PRO A 596 -15.75 -6.95 1.37
N ARG A 597 -15.49 -6.10 0.38
CA ARG A 597 -16.49 -5.46 -0.47
C ARG A 597 -17.14 -6.40 -1.48
N LYS A 598 -16.49 -7.56 -1.73
CA LYS A 598 -16.91 -8.56 -2.74
C LYS A 598 -17.47 -9.84 -2.12
N LEU A 599 -17.47 -9.96 -0.79
CA LEU A 599 -17.85 -11.18 -0.08
C LEU A 599 -19.35 -11.48 -0.20
N PHE A 600 -19.67 -12.79 -0.24
CA PHE A 600 -21.02 -13.30 -0.14
C PHE A 600 -21.03 -14.66 0.58
N VAL A 601 -22.18 -15.06 1.13
CA VAL A 601 -22.42 -16.39 1.69
C VAL A 601 -22.93 -17.31 0.56
N LYS A 602 -22.30 -18.47 0.39
CA LYS A 602 -22.63 -19.46 -0.67
C LYS A 602 -23.96 -20.15 -0.43
#